data_de621a1b249efead9368a21289231f92
#
_entry.id   de621a1b249efead9368a21289231f92
#
_cell.length_a   1.000
_cell.length_b   1.000
_cell.length_c   1.000
_cell.angle_alpha   90.00
_cell.angle_beta   90.00
_cell.angle_gamma   90.00
#
_symmetry.space_group_name_H-M   'P 1'
#
loop_
_entity.id
_entity.type
_entity.pdbx_description
1 polymer ?
#
loop_
_entity_poly.entity_id
_entity_poly.type
_entity_poly.pdbx_seq_one_letter_code
_entity_poly.pdbx_strand_id
1 'polypeptide(L)'
;RGPKTTLLVTWIMGILIFVDDYLNIMTLSTSMRKLTDQQKIPREALSYGIDSTGAPVCALLPFSTWAIFFSGLFYAEDGIPALGYGSPIETFYHMIPFVFYAIFAVILVPLFSLGWLPKMGQMRKAYDRVWTTGQTYSAESQDLNLEDAEDGPAARISGNVLDFALPIGVLIVLAIWNGELFLAVLGAILTCMVLYIPRKKLSLAKFFDLVMHGFCNMIPTIA
;
A
#
# COMPACT_ATOMS: atom_id res chain seq x y z
N ARG A 1 16.86 -18.98 -4.85
CA ARG A 1 16.15 -17.72 -4.61
C ARG A 1 17.19 -16.62 -4.70
N GLY A 2 17.00 -15.63 -5.59
CA GLY A 2 17.98 -14.58 -5.87
C GLY A 2 17.34 -13.21 -5.88
N PRO A 3 18.14 -12.12 -6.06
CA PRO A 3 17.65 -10.73 -6.00
C PRO A 3 16.47 -10.46 -6.94
N LYS A 4 16.51 -11.00 -8.15
CA LYS A 4 15.42 -10.84 -9.14
C LYS A 4 14.10 -11.45 -8.65
N THR A 5 14.15 -12.64 -8.08
CA THR A 5 12.97 -13.32 -7.55
C THR A 5 12.39 -12.56 -6.37
N THR A 6 13.24 -12.00 -5.49
CA THR A 6 12.80 -11.21 -4.35
C THR A 6 12.04 -9.96 -4.80
N LEU A 7 12.59 -9.21 -5.77
CA LEU A 7 11.92 -8.03 -6.31
C LEU A 7 10.60 -8.37 -7.04
N LEU A 8 10.56 -9.49 -7.78
CA LEU A 8 9.32 -9.94 -8.42
C LEU A 8 8.27 -10.37 -7.40
N VAL A 9 8.67 -11.03 -6.31
CA VAL A 9 7.75 -11.36 -5.21
C VAL A 9 7.21 -10.10 -4.56
N THR A 10 8.07 -9.09 -4.34
CA THR A 10 7.62 -7.78 -3.83
C THR A 10 6.57 -7.16 -4.76
N TRP A 11 6.81 -7.17 -6.06
CA TRP A 11 5.87 -6.66 -7.06
C TRP A 11 4.54 -7.41 -7.06
N ILE A 12 4.56 -8.76 -7.04
CA ILE A 12 3.34 -9.58 -6.96
C ILE A 12 2.56 -9.26 -5.69
N MET A 13 3.23 -9.17 -4.54
CA MET A 13 2.59 -8.83 -3.29
C MET A 13 2.04 -7.40 -3.31
N GLY A 14 2.72 -6.45 -3.98
CA GLY A 14 2.24 -5.10 -4.20
C GLY A 14 0.93 -5.05 -4.97
N ILE A 15 0.77 -5.94 -5.96
CA ILE A 15 -0.51 -6.07 -6.69
C ILE A 15 -1.59 -6.73 -5.82
N LEU A 16 -1.24 -7.72 -5.01
CA LEU A 16 -2.22 -8.42 -4.17
C LEU A 16 -2.75 -7.57 -3.02
N ILE A 17 -1.95 -6.62 -2.51
CA ILE A 17 -2.35 -5.70 -1.44
C ILE A 17 -2.85 -4.40 -2.08
N PHE A 18 -3.90 -4.46 -2.87
CA PHE A 18 -4.40 -3.35 -3.71
C PHE A 18 -5.45 -2.47 -3.02
N VAL A 19 -5.90 -2.83 -1.84
CA VAL A 19 -7.05 -2.20 -1.19
C VAL A 19 -6.77 -0.73 -0.88
N ASP A 20 -5.56 -0.46 -0.40
CA ASP A 20 -5.12 0.85 0.02
C ASP A 20 -3.60 0.97 -0.16
N ASP A 21 -3.12 2.09 -0.67
CA ASP A 21 -1.70 2.32 -0.95
C ASP A 21 -0.85 2.44 0.32
N TYR A 22 -1.36 3.09 1.35
CA TYR A 22 -0.66 3.21 2.62
C TYR A 22 -0.48 1.84 3.28
N LEU A 23 -1.53 1.04 3.29
CA LEU A 23 -1.48 -0.34 3.78
C LEU A 23 -0.46 -1.17 2.98
N ASN A 24 -0.44 -1.00 1.66
CA ASN A 24 0.51 -1.65 0.76
C ASN A 24 1.95 -1.28 1.14
N ILE A 25 2.24 0.02 1.21
CA ILE A 25 3.58 0.55 1.53
C ILE A 25 4.06 0.05 2.90
N MET A 26 3.24 0.16 3.94
CA MET A 26 3.60 -0.25 5.29
C MET A 26 3.84 -1.77 5.39
N THR A 27 2.96 -2.57 4.78
CA THR A 27 3.09 -4.03 4.82
C THR A 27 4.31 -4.53 4.06
N LEU A 28 4.56 -3.99 2.86
CA LEU A 28 5.68 -4.43 2.04
C LEU A 28 7.02 -3.92 2.57
N SER A 29 7.09 -2.67 3.03
CA SER A 29 8.33 -2.11 3.58
C SER A 29 8.80 -2.90 4.80
N THR A 30 7.91 -3.29 5.69
CA THR A 30 8.26 -4.09 6.88
C THR A 30 8.57 -5.54 6.53
N SER A 31 7.72 -6.18 5.71
CA SER A 31 7.83 -7.61 5.40
C SER A 31 9.01 -7.94 4.49
N MET A 32 9.29 -7.07 3.50
CA MET A 32 10.29 -7.36 2.48
C MET A 32 11.69 -6.81 2.81
N ARG A 33 11.79 -5.87 3.76
CA ARG A 33 13.06 -5.22 4.12
C ARG A 33 14.15 -6.22 4.48
N LYS A 34 13.91 -7.12 5.43
CA LYS A 34 14.91 -8.11 5.85
C LYS A 34 15.33 -9.03 4.71
N LEU A 35 14.36 -9.40 3.86
CA LEU A 35 14.63 -10.28 2.72
C LEU A 35 15.46 -9.61 1.64
N THR A 36 15.17 -8.32 1.34
CA THR A 36 15.95 -7.53 0.38
C THR A 36 17.36 -7.24 0.88
N ASP A 37 17.53 -6.92 2.17
CA ASP A 37 18.84 -6.71 2.79
C ASP A 37 19.69 -7.99 2.70
N GLN A 38 19.13 -9.17 3.00
CA GLN A 38 19.82 -10.46 2.86
C GLN A 38 20.25 -10.76 1.42
N GLN A 39 19.47 -10.31 0.44
CA GLN A 39 19.78 -10.48 -0.98
C GLN A 39 20.66 -9.36 -1.56
N LYS A 40 21.19 -8.48 -0.71
CA LYS A 40 22.02 -7.33 -1.11
C LYS A 40 21.34 -6.44 -2.17
N ILE A 41 20.06 -6.20 -2.00
CA ILE A 41 19.26 -5.30 -2.83
C ILE A 41 19.26 -3.94 -2.14
N PRO A 42 19.59 -2.83 -2.84
CA PRO A 42 19.49 -1.50 -2.27
C PRO A 42 18.06 -1.20 -1.81
N ARG A 43 17.90 -0.53 -0.68
CA ARG A 43 16.57 -0.11 -0.19
C ARG A 43 15.87 0.84 -1.15
N GLU A 44 16.62 1.61 -1.93
CA GLU A 44 16.10 2.44 -3.02
C GLU A 44 15.39 1.60 -4.10
N ALA A 45 15.89 0.40 -4.39
CA ALA A 45 15.23 -0.50 -5.33
C ALA A 45 13.96 -1.13 -4.75
N LEU A 46 13.95 -1.43 -3.44
CA LEU A 46 12.75 -1.85 -2.73
C LEU A 46 11.71 -0.72 -2.73
N SER A 47 12.11 0.50 -2.35
CA SER A 47 11.24 1.68 -2.33
C SER A 47 10.64 1.97 -3.70
N TYR A 48 11.45 1.90 -4.77
CA TYR A 48 10.96 2.03 -6.14
C TYR A 48 9.87 1.00 -6.48
N GLY A 49 10.11 -0.27 -6.12
CA GLY A 49 9.15 -1.34 -6.37
C GLY A 49 7.83 -1.14 -5.61
N ILE A 50 7.89 -0.72 -4.35
CA ILE A 50 6.73 -0.47 -3.49
C ILE A 50 5.96 0.76 -3.97
N ASP A 51 6.64 1.88 -4.20
CA ASP A 51 6.04 3.14 -4.64
C ASP A 51 5.35 2.99 -6.01
N SER A 52 6.01 2.31 -6.94
CA SER A 52 5.46 2.07 -8.29
C SER A 52 4.35 1.01 -8.34
N THR A 53 4.04 0.33 -7.24
CA THR A 53 2.91 -0.61 -7.13
C THR A 53 1.83 -0.14 -6.16
N GLY A 54 2.15 0.59 -5.11
CA GLY A 54 1.17 1.02 -4.11
C GLY A 54 0.04 1.84 -4.73
N ALA A 55 0.25 3.13 -4.91
CA ALA A 55 -0.75 4.02 -5.48
C ALA A 55 -1.14 3.66 -6.93
N PRO A 56 -0.21 3.29 -7.84
CA PRO A 56 -0.59 2.92 -9.20
C PRO A 56 -1.54 1.73 -9.30
N VAL A 57 -1.33 0.67 -8.51
CA VAL A 57 -2.24 -0.48 -8.50
C VAL A 57 -3.60 -0.10 -7.93
N CYS A 58 -3.63 0.70 -6.85
CA CYS A 58 -4.88 1.21 -6.29
C CYS A 58 -5.66 2.07 -7.29
N ALA A 59 -4.98 2.85 -8.13
CA ALA A 59 -5.61 3.67 -9.16
C ALA A 59 -6.13 2.87 -10.37
N LEU A 60 -5.67 1.62 -10.56
CA LEU A 60 -6.10 0.77 -11.67
C LEU A 60 -7.20 -0.22 -11.27
N LEU A 61 -7.28 -0.62 -10.01
CA LEU A 61 -8.20 -1.65 -9.56
C LEU A 61 -9.51 -1.04 -9.02
N PRO A 62 -10.67 -1.48 -9.52
CA PRO A 62 -11.96 -0.85 -9.23
C PRO A 62 -12.49 -1.09 -7.80
N PHE A 63 -11.78 -1.87 -6.99
CA PHE A 63 -12.19 -2.24 -5.63
C PHE A 63 -11.28 -1.63 -4.56
N SER A 64 -10.44 -0.67 -4.93
CA SER A 64 -9.55 0.06 -4.02
C SER A 64 -10.27 1.26 -3.39
N THR A 65 -9.69 1.80 -2.32
CA THR A 65 -10.13 3.06 -1.72
C THR A 65 -10.07 4.23 -2.71
N TRP A 66 -9.04 4.23 -3.57
CA TRP A 66 -8.85 5.24 -4.61
C TRP A 66 -9.91 5.18 -5.71
N ALA A 67 -10.28 3.97 -6.14
CA ALA A 67 -11.31 3.79 -7.16
C ALA A 67 -12.65 4.38 -6.70
N ILE A 68 -13.02 4.17 -5.44
CA ILE A 68 -14.25 4.69 -4.86
C ILE A 68 -14.20 6.22 -4.80
N PHE A 69 -13.07 6.78 -4.35
CA PHE A 69 -12.88 8.23 -4.28
C PHE A 69 -12.93 8.88 -5.66
N PHE A 70 -12.14 8.39 -6.62
CA PHE A 70 -12.08 8.96 -7.96
C PHE A 70 -13.37 8.77 -8.75
N SER A 71 -14.05 7.65 -8.59
CA SER A 71 -15.33 7.41 -9.28
C SER A 71 -16.36 8.47 -8.90
N GLY A 72 -16.47 8.80 -7.62
CA GLY A 72 -17.35 9.86 -7.14
C GLY A 72 -16.96 11.24 -7.66
N LEU A 73 -15.66 11.53 -7.60
CA LEU A 73 -15.12 12.83 -8.04
C LEU A 73 -15.34 13.07 -9.54
N PHE A 74 -15.02 12.10 -10.38
CA PHE A 74 -15.18 12.23 -11.83
C PHE A 74 -16.66 12.25 -12.24
N TYR A 75 -17.49 11.46 -11.59
CA TYR A 75 -18.94 11.44 -11.91
C TYR A 75 -19.64 12.74 -11.54
N ALA A 76 -19.08 13.51 -10.60
CA ALA A 76 -19.60 14.82 -10.19
C ALA A 76 -19.25 15.93 -11.19
N GLU A 77 -18.34 15.70 -12.16
CA GLU A 77 -17.96 16.69 -13.16
C GLU A 77 -19.12 16.95 -14.16
N ASP A 78 -19.30 18.23 -14.48
CA ASP A 78 -20.30 18.66 -15.45
C ASP A 78 -20.09 17.97 -16.83
N GLY A 79 -21.13 17.32 -17.32
CA GLY A 79 -21.11 16.64 -18.62
C GLY A 79 -20.82 15.13 -18.58
N ILE A 80 -20.22 14.60 -17.52
CA ILE A 80 -19.99 13.15 -17.39
C ILE A 80 -21.32 12.37 -17.34
N PRO A 81 -22.32 12.77 -16.53
CA PRO A 81 -23.64 12.13 -16.57
C PRO A 81 -24.33 12.19 -17.94
N ALA A 82 -24.06 13.24 -18.72
CA ALA A 82 -24.59 13.42 -20.08
C ALA A 82 -23.99 12.44 -21.11
N LEU A 83 -22.83 11.82 -20.80
CA LEU A 83 -22.24 10.76 -21.63
C LEU A 83 -22.98 9.43 -21.52
N GLY A 84 -24.00 9.35 -20.67
CA GLY A 84 -24.85 8.15 -20.52
C GLY A 84 -24.28 7.10 -19.57
N TYR A 85 -23.23 7.41 -18.81
CA TYR A 85 -22.71 6.54 -17.77
C TYR A 85 -23.69 6.52 -16.58
N GLY A 86 -24.18 5.32 -16.25
CA GLY A 86 -25.26 5.16 -15.28
C GLY A 86 -24.81 5.23 -13.81
N SER A 87 -23.49 5.21 -13.54
CA SER A 87 -22.97 5.19 -12.19
C SER A 87 -21.52 5.71 -12.09
N PRO A 88 -21.08 6.16 -10.90
CA PRO A 88 -19.70 6.54 -10.67
C PRO A 88 -18.68 5.46 -11.02
N ILE A 89 -18.96 4.21 -10.63
CA ILE A 89 -18.07 3.08 -10.90
C ILE A 89 -17.93 2.77 -12.39
N GLU A 90 -18.98 2.95 -13.16
CA GLU A 90 -18.94 2.79 -14.62
C GLU A 90 -18.05 3.85 -15.27
N THR A 91 -18.13 5.10 -14.82
CA THR A 91 -17.23 6.17 -15.22
C THR A 91 -15.77 5.80 -14.94
N PHE A 92 -15.49 5.23 -13.77
CA PHE A 92 -14.17 4.77 -13.43
C PHE A 92 -13.65 3.68 -14.37
N TYR A 93 -14.46 2.68 -14.73
CA TYR A 93 -14.06 1.64 -15.68
C TYR A 93 -13.66 2.22 -17.05
N HIS A 94 -14.39 3.22 -17.52
CA HIS A 94 -14.06 3.90 -18.78
C HIS A 94 -12.79 4.74 -18.71
N MET A 95 -12.39 5.20 -17.51
CA MET A 95 -11.19 5.98 -17.28
C MET A 95 -9.92 5.12 -17.20
N ILE A 96 -10.00 3.88 -16.68
CA ILE A 96 -8.83 3.01 -16.45
C ILE A 96 -7.86 2.95 -17.63
N PRO A 97 -8.29 2.77 -18.91
CA PRO A 97 -7.38 2.69 -20.05
C PRO A 97 -6.55 3.96 -20.29
N PHE A 98 -6.94 5.09 -19.71
CA PHE A 98 -6.28 6.38 -19.88
C PHE A 98 -5.36 6.74 -18.70
N VAL A 99 -5.28 5.91 -17.66
CA VAL A 99 -4.38 6.10 -16.52
C VAL A 99 -2.97 5.61 -16.88
N PHE A 100 -2.37 6.21 -17.90
CA PHE A 100 -1.10 5.78 -18.49
C PHE A 100 0.03 5.68 -17.49
N TYR A 101 0.13 6.65 -16.56
CA TYR A 101 1.16 6.63 -15.52
C TYR A 101 1.11 5.34 -14.71
N ALA A 102 -0.05 5.00 -14.19
CA ALA A 102 -0.20 3.82 -13.34
C ALA A 102 0.08 2.52 -14.13
N ILE A 103 -0.41 2.43 -15.37
CA ILE A 103 -0.15 1.28 -16.25
C ILE A 103 1.36 1.10 -16.48
N PHE A 104 2.05 2.17 -16.87
CA PHE A 104 3.49 2.08 -17.13
C PHE A 104 4.29 1.85 -15.85
N ALA A 105 3.94 2.49 -14.73
CA ALA A 105 4.62 2.28 -13.45
C ALA A 105 4.59 0.80 -13.04
N VAL A 106 3.42 0.17 -13.07
CA VAL A 106 3.26 -1.25 -12.71
C VAL A 106 4.03 -2.17 -13.66
N ILE A 107 4.06 -1.89 -14.97
CA ILE A 107 4.76 -2.70 -15.97
C ILE A 107 6.29 -2.54 -15.86
N LEU A 108 6.79 -1.34 -15.55
CA LEU A 108 8.22 -1.08 -15.47
C LEU A 108 8.91 -1.79 -14.31
N VAL A 109 8.21 -2.04 -13.21
CA VAL A 109 8.78 -2.75 -12.04
C VAL A 109 9.28 -4.16 -12.37
N PRO A 110 8.48 -5.05 -12.99
CA PRO A 110 8.99 -6.38 -13.34
C PRO A 110 10.09 -6.32 -14.40
N LEU A 111 10.03 -5.39 -15.37
CA LEU A 111 11.10 -5.21 -16.35
C LEU A 111 12.42 -4.79 -15.68
N PHE A 112 12.35 -3.88 -14.71
CA PHE A 112 13.49 -3.50 -13.88
C PHE A 112 14.00 -4.68 -13.04
N SER A 113 13.10 -5.41 -12.38
CA SER A 113 13.42 -6.54 -11.51
C SER A 113 14.11 -7.68 -12.26
N LEU A 114 13.70 -7.93 -13.50
CA LEU A 114 14.32 -8.91 -14.39
C LEU A 114 15.69 -8.46 -14.94
N GLY A 115 15.99 -7.15 -14.83
CA GLY A 115 17.22 -6.56 -15.34
C GLY A 115 17.17 -6.24 -16.83
N TRP A 116 15.98 -6.13 -17.41
CA TRP A 116 15.78 -5.69 -18.79
C TRP A 116 15.94 -4.18 -18.95
N LEU A 117 15.72 -3.44 -17.87
CA LEU A 117 15.97 -2.00 -17.83
C LEU A 117 17.35 -1.72 -17.25
N PRO A 118 18.11 -0.78 -17.83
CA PRO A 118 19.41 -0.38 -17.30
C PRO A 118 19.24 0.37 -15.97
N LYS A 119 20.14 0.12 -15.04
CA LYS A 119 20.23 0.91 -13.80
C LYS A 119 20.86 2.25 -14.14
N MET A 120 20.15 3.34 -13.94
CA MET A 120 20.60 4.68 -14.29
C MET A 120 20.60 5.61 -13.08
N GLY A 121 21.37 6.69 -13.16
CA GLY A 121 21.37 7.77 -12.16
C GLY A 121 21.62 7.30 -10.74
N GLN A 122 20.78 7.71 -9.81
CA GLN A 122 20.91 7.37 -8.38
C GLN A 122 20.70 5.88 -8.10
N MET A 123 19.86 5.21 -8.88
CA MET A 123 19.67 3.78 -8.76
C MET A 123 20.96 3.00 -9.03
N ARG A 124 21.74 3.39 -10.04
CA ARG A 124 23.03 2.79 -10.32
C ARG A 124 23.99 3.00 -9.14
N LYS A 125 24.09 4.22 -8.61
CA LYS A 125 24.92 4.52 -7.44
C LYS A 125 24.53 3.69 -6.23
N ALA A 126 23.24 3.46 -6.00
CA ALA A 126 22.75 2.63 -4.90
C ALA A 126 23.22 1.17 -5.05
N TYR A 127 23.15 0.60 -6.24
CA TYR A 127 23.67 -0.74 -6.51
C TYR A 127 25.19 -0.81 -6.40
N ASP A 128 25.92 0.19 -6.91
CA ASP A 128 27.39 0.29 -6.80
C ASP A 128 27.82 0.38 -5.33
N ARG A 129 27.09 1.17 -4.51
CA ARG A 129 27.32 1.23 -3.05
C ARG A 129 27.18 -0.15 -2.40
N VAL A 130 26.08 -0.85 -2.66
CA VAL A 130 25.87 -2.20 -2.09
C VAL A 130 26.97 -3.16 -2.53
N TRP A 131 27.39 -3.05 -3.78
CA TRP A 131 28.43 -3.91 -4.34
C TRP A 131 29.81 -3.65 -3.71
N THR A 132 30.15 -2.38 -3.43
CA THR A 132 31.45 -1.99 -2.91
C THR A 132 31.52 -2.07 -1.38
N THR A 133 30.49 -1.65 -0.68
CA THR A 133 30.48 -1.52 0.79
C THR A 133 29.64 -2.56 1.51
N GLY A 134 28.73 -3.24 0.79
CA GLY A 134 27.74 -4.13 1.38
C GLY A 134 26.57 -3.42 2.06
N GLN A 135 26.55 -2.07 2.11
CA GLN A 135 25.49 -1.30 2.76
C GLN A 135 24.27 -1.15 1.84
N THR A 136 23.12 -1.63 2.29
CA THR A 136 21.86 -1.60 1.53
C THR A 136 21.14 -0.26 1.59
N TYR A 137 21.51 0.64 2.49
CA TYR A 137 20.93 1.98 2.67
C TYR A 137 21.98 3.09 2.56
N SER A 138 21.55 4.32 2.29
CA SER A 138 22.42 5.50 2.27
C SER A 138 22.69 6.04 3.69
N ALA A 139 23.78 6.77 3.88
CA ALA A 139 24.08 7.40 5.18
C ALA A 139 22.96 8.36 5.63
N GLU A 140 22.33 9.06 4.69
CA GLU A 140 21.20 9.96 4.96
C GLU A 140 19.94 9.23 5.45
N SER A 141 19.79 7.95 5.08
CA SER A 141 18.66 7.12 5.51
C SER A 141 18.91 6.41 6.84
N GLN A 142 20.09 6.56 7.42
CA GLN A 142 20.46 5.92 8.68
C GLN A 142 19.70 6.50 9.88
N ASP A 143 19.38 7.80 9.82
CA ASP A 143 18.61 8.51 10.86
C ASP A 143 17.08 8.26 10.75
N LEU A 144 16.61 7.73 9.61
CA LEU A 144 15.23 7.32 9.40
C LEU A 144 15.02 5.87 9.85
N ASN A 145 15.45 5.54 11.06
CA ASN A 145 15.26 4.20 11.62
C ASN A 145 13.77 4.00 11.96
N LEU A 146 13.09 3.29 11.06
CA LEU A 146 11.77 2.70 11.34
C LEU A 146 11.88 1.47 12.27
N GLU A 147 12.99 1.30 12.98
CA GLU A 147 13.15 0.24 13.99
C GLU A 147 12.13 0.37 15.12
N ASP A 148 11.73 1.60 15.43
CA ASP A 148 10.66 1.88 16.40
C ASP A 148 9.28 1.38 15.96
N ALA A 149 9.06 1.16 14.67
CA ALA A 149 7.80 0.60 14.15
C ALA A 149 7.74 -0.93 14.30
N GLU A 150 8.87 -1.63 14.34
CA GLU A 150 8.91 -3.08 14.58
C GLU A 150 8.65 -3.43 16.06
N ASP A 151 8.94 -2.53 17.00
CA ASP A 151 8.71 -2.69 18.45
C ASP A 151 7.40 -2.06 18.94
N GLY A 152 6.60 -1.52 18.05
CA GLY A 152 5.29 -0.96 18.37
C GLY A 152 4.37 -1.98 19.03
N PRO A 153 3.44 -1.54 19.88
CA PRO A 153 2.51 -2.43 20.62
C PRO A 153 1.64 -3.30 19.70
N ALA A 154 1.53 -2.95 18.41
CA ALA A 154 0.84 -3.75 17.38
C ALA A 154 1.66 -4.94 16.86
N ALA A 155 2.99 -4.88 16.89
CA ALA A 155 3.86 -5.93 16.34
C ALA A 155 3.83 -7.26 17.14
N ARG A 156 3.30 -7.25 18.34
CA ARG A 156 3.25 -8.42 19.25
C ARG A 156 1.90 -9.14 19.25
N ILE A 157 0.95 -8.71 18.45
CA ILE A 157 -0.37 -9.33 18.40
C ILE A 157 -0.32 -10.50 17.39
N SER A 158 -0.41 -11.73 17.90
CA SER A 158 -0.58 -12.91 17.04
C SER A 158 -1.90 -12.80 16.29
N GLY A 159 -1.83 -12.43 15.01
CA GLY A 159 -2.96 -12.26 14.11
C GLY A 159 -3.26 -13.53 13.32
N ASN A 160 -4.54 -13.82 13.12
CA ASN A 160 -4.97 -14.77 12.10
C ASN A 160 -5.26 -13.99 10.81
N VAL A 161 -5.12 -14.62 9.64
CA VAL A 161 -5.47 -14.01 8.34
C VAL A 161 -6.89 -13.45 8.34
N LEU A 162 -7.82 -14.10 9.03
CA LEU A 162 -9.21 -13.64 9.18
C LEU A 162 -9.33 -12.33 9.97
N ASP A 163 -8.43 -12.06 10.89
CA ASP A 163 -8.46 -10.82 11.69
C ASP A 163 -8.14 -9.60 10.82
N PHE A 164 -7.38 -9.81 9.74
CA PHE A 164 -7.09 -8.79 8.74
C PHE A 164 -8.14 -8.76 7.62
N ALA A 165 -8.45 -9.93 7.05
CA ALA A 165 -9.31 -10.03 5.88
C ALA A 165 -10.76 -9.57 6.14
N LEU A 166 -11.28 -9.76 7.36
CA LEU A 166 -12.68 -9.47 7.66
C LEU A 166 -12.96 -7.97 7.77
N PRO A 167 -12.17 -7.14 8.50
CA PRO A 167 -12.34 -5.69 8.49
C PRO A 167 -12.17 -5.07 7.10
N ILE A 168 -11.18 -5.54 6.33
CA ILE A 168 -10.94 -5.09 4.96
C ILE A 168 -12.12 -5.47 4.05
N GLY A 169 -12.63 -6.69 4.16
CA GLY A 169 -13.81 -7.13 3.42
C GLY A 169 -15.04 -6.27 3.72
N VAL A 170 -15.26 -5.94 5.00
CA VAL A 170 -16.35 -5.04 5.41
C VAL A 170 -16.15 -3.63 4.84
N LEU A 171 -14.91 -3.11 4.88
CA LEU A 171 -14.59 -1.82 4.28
C LEU A 171 -14.97 -1.79 2.79
N ILE A 172 -14.50 -2.78 2.02
CA ILE A 172 -14.76 -2.85 0.58
C ILE A 172 -16.27 -2.96 0.29
N VAL A 173 -16.97 -3.87 0.98
CA VAL A 173 -18.40 -4.10 0.77
C VAL A 173 -19.21 -2.85 1.08
N LEU A 174 -18.94 -2.19 2.22
CA LEU A 174 -19.65 -0.98 2.60
C LEU A 174 -19.31 0.19 1.67
N ALA A 175 -18.06 0.31 1.25
CA ALA A 175 -17.65 1.37 0.33
C ALA A 175 -18.33 1.24 -1.04
N ILE A 176 -18.43 0.01 -1.56
CA ILE A 176 -19.14 -0.25 -2.83
C ILE A 176 -20.67 -0.03 -2.68
N TRP A 177 -21.23 -0.45 -1.54
CA TRP A 177 -22.68 -0.37 -1.34
C TRP A 177 -23.17 1.07 -1.13
N ASN A 178 -22.47 1.83 -0.27
CA ASN A 178 -22.88 3.19 0.09
C ASN A 178 -22.28 4.27 -0.83
N GLY A 179 -21.21 3.96 -1.58
CA GLY A 179 -20.46 4.94 -2.35
C GLY A 179 -19.68 5.94 -1.49
N GLU A 180 -19.62 5.74 -0.16
CA GLU A 180 -18.99 6.64 0.79
C GLU A 180 -17.90 5.93 1.60
N LEU A 181 -16.67 6.40 1.43
CA LEU A 181 -15.50 5.83 2.11
C LEU A 181 -15.54 6.03 3.63
N PHE A 182 -16.08 7.17 4.11
CA PHE A 182 -16.13 7.50 5.53
C PHE A 182 -16.95 6.48 6.34
N LEU A 183 -18.14 6.14 5.89
CA LEU A 183 -18.98 5.14 6.53
C LEU A 183 -18.36 3.74 6.46
N ALA A 184 -17.69 3.42 5.36
CA ALA A 184 -16.98 2.16 5.19
C ALA A 184 -15.82 2.00 6.19
N VAL A 185 -15.04 3.07 6.40
CA VAL A 185 -13.95 3.09 7.40
C VAL A 185 -14.49 2.94 8.81
N LEU A 186 -15.57 3.64 9.17
CA LEU A 186 -16.21 3.48 10.47
C LEU A 186 -16.70 2.04 10.69
N GLY A 187 -17.30 1.43 9.66
CA GLY A 187 -17.72 0.02 9.70
C GLY A 187 -16.56 -0.94 9.89
N ALA A 188 -15.43 -0.70 9.24
CA ALA A 188 -14.21 -1.49 9.41
C ALA A 188 -13.64 -1.37 10.83
N ILE A 189 -13.58 -0.14 11.39
CA ILE A 189 -13.13 0.10 12.77
C ILE A 189 -14.06 -0.61 13.78
N LEU A 190 -15.37 -0.51 13.60
CA LEU A 190 -16.33 -1.23 14.44
C LEU A 190 -16.15 -2.74 14.33
N THR A 191 -15.88 -3.26 13.13
CA THR A 191 -15.59 -4.68 12.92
C THR A 191 -14.33 -5.11 13.67
N CYS A 192 -13.25 -4.32 13.63
CA CYS A 192 -12.06 -4.56 14.44
C CYS A 192 -12.38 -4.59 15.93
N MET A 193 -13.19 -3.64 16.40
CA MET A 193 -13.60 -3.59 17.82
C MET A 193 -14.35 -4.85 18.23
N VAL A 194 -15.35 -5.26 17.46
CA VAL A 194 -16.16 -6.47 17.73
C VAL A 194 -15.32 -7.76 17.61
N LEU A 195 -14.29 -7.75 16.75
CA LEU A 195 -13.47 -8.93 16.51
C LEU A 195 -12.39 -9.12 17.60
N TYR A 196 -11.76 -8.03 18.04
CA TYR A 196 -10.57 -8.10 18.90
C TYR A 196 -10.88 -8.03 20.39
N ILE A 197 -11.90 -7.26 20.81
CA ILE A 197 -12.22 -7.07 22.23
C ILE A 197 -12.81 -8.36 22.84
N PRO A 198 -13.84 -9.02 22.25
CA PRO A 198 -14.39 -10.24 22.81
C PRO A 198 -13.38 -11.41 22.84
N ARG A 199 -12.45 -11.41 21.86
CA ARG A 199 -11.39 -12.42 21.81
C ARG A 199 -10.22 -12.13 22.76
N LYS A 200 -10.35 -11.08 23.60
CA LYS A 200 -9.30 -10.62 24.54
C LYS A 200 -7.93 -10.38 23.90
N LYS A 201 -7.90 -10.10 22.58
CA LYS A 201 -6.68 -9.73 21.88
C LYS A 201 -6.25 -8.31 22.19
N LEU A 202 -7.24 -7.42 22.41
CA LEU A 202 -7.03 -6.03 22.81
C LEU A 202 -8.01 -5.65 23.90
N SER A 203 -7.54 -4.83 24.86
CA SER A 203 -8.44 -4.14 25.78
C SER A 203 -9.06 -2.93 25.10
N LEU A 204 -10.21 -2.48 25.55
CA LEU A 204 -10.91 -1.31 25.00
C LEU A 204 -10.02 -0.07 25.02
N ALA A 205 -9.32 0.20 26.12
CA ALA A 205 -8.39 1.32 26.24
C ALA A 205 -7.29 1.24 25.18
N LYS A 206 -6.64 0.09 25.04
CA LYS A 206 -5.57 -0.11 24.06
C LYS A 206 -6.08 -0.03 22.61
N PHE A 207 -7.32 -0.42 22.37
CA PHE A 207 -7.93 -0.26 21.04
C PHE A 207 -8.04 1.22 20.67
N PHE A 208 -8.59 2.06 21.56
CA PHE A 208 -8.69 3.50 21.33
C PHE A 208 -7.32 4.18 21.24
N ASP A 209 -6.34 3.77 22.06
CA ASP A 209 -4.97 4.26 21.95
C ASP A 209 -4.37 3.98 20.56
N LEU A 210 -4.59 2.80 20.01
CA LEU A 210 -4.11 2.44 18.68
C LEU A 210 -4.80 3.25 17.58
N VAL A 211 -6.11 3.46 17.69
CA VAL A 211 -6.86 4.33 16.77
C VAL A 211 -6.33 5.75 16.82
N MET A 212 -6.17 6.32 18.02
CA MET A 212 -5.63 7.66 18.19
C MET A 212 -4.19 7.79 17.70
N HIS A 213 -3.37 6.77 17.94
CA HIS A 213 -2.00 6.74 17.43
C HIS A 213 -1.97 6.71 15.89
N GLY A 214 -2.90 5.97 15.27
CA GLY A 214 -3.07 5.96 13.81
C GLY A 214 -3.42 7.36 13.28
N PHE A 215 -4.35 8.05 13.91
CA PHE A 215 -4.68 9.44 13.54
C PHE A 215 -3.48 10.38 13.70
N CYS A 216 -2.76 10.32 14.82
CA CYS A 216 -1.59 11.14 15.05
C CYS A 216 -0.48 10.90 14.02
N ASN A 217 -0.29 9.67 13.59
CA ASN A 217 0.71 9.32 12.55
C ASN A 217 0.34 9.86 11.16
N MET A 218 -0.94 10.19 10.91
CA MET A 218 -1.39 10.79 9.65
C MET A 218 -1.22 12.31 9.60
N ILE A 219 -1.10 12.97 10.75
CA ILE A 219 -0.99 14.44 10.82
C ILE A 219 0.17 14.99 9.98
N PRO A 220 1.40 14.42 10.01
CA PRO A 220 2.50 14.92 9.19
C PRO A 220 2.27 14.80 7.68
N THR A 221 1.38 13.90 7.26
CA THR A 221 1.03 13.70 5.84
C THR A 221 0.00 14.72 5.36
N ILE A 222 -0.75 15.33 6.28
CA ILE A 222 -1.82 16.31 5.98
C ILE A 222 -1.28 17.75 6.09
N ALA A 223 -0.22 17.97 6.87
CA ALA A 223 0.42 19.28 7.09
C ALA A 223 1.40 19.65 5.98
#